data_bcf0d756cba06be5a5da50bdecf8f9f6
#
_entry.id   bcf0d756cba06be5a5da50bdecf8f9f6
#
_cell.length_a   1.000
_cell.length_b   1.000
_cell.length_c   1.000
_cell.angle_alpha   90.00
_cell.angle_beta   90.00
_cell.angle_gamma   90.00
#
_symmetry.space_group_name_H-M   'P 1'
#
loop_
_entity.id
_entity.type
_entity.pdbx_description
1 polymer ?
#
loop_
_entity_poly.entity_id
_entity_poly.type
_entity_poly.pdbx_seq_one_letter_code
_entity_poly.pdbx_strand_id
1 'polypeptide(L)'
;TFSLNFQKQFDNPEQELMIDANWNIGKHYRESSQTLDYWNPTMPNYEKRDVSESDNKRAVVNINYSHPFFETLKMEVGYNLNYSNRYSIYDYYLNGSDVRNDDMSYEFYNTEYINAVYATVGYSYGKLSGQIGLRGEITNLNGRKEMLGKDNDSINKQYTSPFPTLHLSYQITDMQSAQLSYSRRINRPN
;
A
#
# COMPACT_ATOMS: atom_id res chain seq x y z
N THR A 1 13.01 3.75 11.40
CA THR A 1 13.09 3.09 10.09
C THR A 1 14.38 2.32 10.00
N PHE A 2 14.34 1.09 9.53
CA PHE A 2 15.49 0.26 9.17
C PHE A 2 15.38 -0.08 7.70
N SER A 3 16.49 -0.02 6.97
CA SER A 3 16.56 -0.37 5.57
C SER A 3 17.76 -1.29 5.32
N LEU A 4 17.53 -2.33 4.55
CA LEU A 4 18.57 -3.22 4.03
C LEU A 4 18.46 -3.22 2.52
N ASN A 5 19.58 -3.00 1.84
CA ASN A 5 19.71 -3.12 0.41
C ASN A 5 20.86 -4.08 0.11
N PHE A 6 20.60 -5.07 -0.69
CA PHE A 6 21.61 -6.01 -1.20
C PHE A 6 21.49 -6.09 -2.70
N GLN A 7 22.62 -5.90 -3.40
CA GLN A 7 22.72 -5.95 -4.83
C GLN A 7 23.88 -6.87 -5.21
N LYS A 8 23.61 -7.82 -6.09
CA LYS A 8 24.63 -8.70 -6.67
C LYS A 8 24.53 -8.64 -8.18
N GLN A 9 25.57 -8.15 -8.81
CA GLN A 9 25.80 -8.30 -10.24
C GLN A 9 26.57 -9.60 -10.50
N PHE A 10 26.25 -10.26 -11.59
CA PHE A 10 26.90 -11.48 -12.05
C PHE A 10 27.91 -11.16 -13.16
N ASP A 11 28.49 -12.18 -13.79
CA ASP A 11 29.47 -11.99 -14.86
C ASP A 11 28.89 -11.21 -16.06
N ASN A 12 27.62 -11.41 -16.36
CA ASN A 12 26.90 -10.54 -17.27
C ASN A 12 26.33 -9.34 -16.47
N PRO A 13 26.71 -8.09 -16.78
CA PRO A 13 26.29 -6.91 -16.02
C PRO A 13 24.76 -6.63 -16.06
N GLU A 14 24.04 -7.21 -17.02
CA GLU A 14 22.58 -7.12 -17.08
C GLU A 14 21.88 -8.21 -16.23
N GLN A 15 22.67 -9.20 -15.73
CA GLN A 15 22.17 -10.19 -14.80
C GLN A 15 22.38 -9.71 -13.37
N GLU A 16 21.29 -9.53 -12.65
CA GLU A 16 21.33 -8.88 -11.36
C GLU A 16 20.29 -9.49 -10.40
N LEU A 17 20.68 -9.59 -9.13
CA LEU A 17 19.80 -9.87 -8.01
C LEU A 17 19.78 -8.67 -7.07
N MET A 18 18.59 -8.11 -6.82
CA MET A 18 18.38 -7.06 -5.84
C MET A 18 17.42 -7.54 -4.74
N ILE A 19 17.77 -7.22 -3.50
CA ILE A 19 16.93 -7.47 -2.33
C ILE A 19 16.86 -6.16 -1.53
N ASP A 20 15.65 -5.62 -1.40
CA ASP A 20 15.37 -4.45 -0.60
C ASP A 20 14.41 -4.82 0.51
N ALA A 21 14.75 -4.48 1.75
CA ALA A 21 13.87 -4.65 2.88
C ALA A 21 13.81 -3.36 3.69
N ASN A 22 12.59 -2.89 3.94
CA ASN A 22 12.34 -1.70 4.73
C ASN A 22 11.38 -2.04 5.87
N TRP A 23 11.74 -1.60 7.08
CA TRP A 23 10.91 -1.70 8.25
C TRP A 23 10.70 -0.33 8.87
N ASN A 24 9.44 0.05 9.06
CA ASN A 24 9.07 1.32 9.66
C ASN A 24 8.15 1.08 10.87
N ILE A 25 8.45 1.79 11.96
CA ILE A 25 7.59 1.87 13.14
C ILE A 25 7.34 3.35 13.36
N GLY A 26 6.08 3.73 13.46
CA GLY A 26 5.65 5.10 13.68
C GLY A 26 4.56 5.17 14.74
N LYS A 27 4.60 6.22 15.55
CA LYS A 27 3.53 6.60 16.45
C LYS A 27 2.97 7.93 15.99
N HIS A 28 1.68 8.06 16.03
CA HIS A 28 0.99 9.29 15.66
C HIS A 28 0.00 9.65 16.76
N TYR A 29 0.06 10.89 17.21
CA TYR A 29 -0.89 11.50 18.13
C TYR A 29 -1.54 12.68 17.43
N ARG A 30 -2.83 12.78 17.57
CA ARG A 30 -3.60 13.92 17.06
C ARG A 30 -4.69 14.27 18.07
N GLU A 31 -4.81 15.55 18.36
CA GLU A 31 -5.92 16.13 19.10
C GLU A 31 -6.58 17.20 18.25
N SER A 32 -7.89 17.23 18.27
CA SER A 32 -8.68 18.21 17.52
C SER A 32 -9.87 18.64 18.38
N SER A 33 -10.10 19.94 18.46
CA SER A 33 -11.28 20.53 19.11
C SER A 33 -12.11 21.29 18.09
N GLN A 34 -13.40 21.10 18.14
CA GLN A 34 -14.38 21.79 17.30
C GLN A 34 -15.46 22.39 18.19
N THR A 35 -15.71 23.68 18.04
CA THR A 35 -16.83 24.38 18.69
C THR A 35 -17.82 24.81 17.63
N LEU A 36 -19.10 24.45 17.84
CA LEU A 36 -20.20 24.93 17.00
C LEU A 36 -21.02 25.92 17.81
N ASP A 37 -20.90 27.18 17.42
CA ASP A 37 -21.71 28.26 17.99
C ASP A 37 -22.99 28.43 17.16
N TYR A 38 -24.14 28.22 17.81
CA TYR A 38 -25.41 28.41 17.13
C TYR A 38 -25.83 29.87 17.21
N TRP A 39 -26.24 30.42 16.08
CA TRP A 39 -26.82 31.77 16.02
C TRP A 39 -28.11 31.89 16.88
N ASN A 40 -28.80 30.79 17.16
CA ASN A 40 -29.98 30.75 17.99
C ASN A 40 -29.58 30.65 19.47
N PRO A 41 -29.83 31.66 20.30
CA PRO A 41 -29.43 31.70 21.72
C PRO A 41 -30.12 30.64 22.60
N THR A 42 -31.15 29.94 22.09
CA THR A 42 -31.82 28.84 22.79
C THR A 42 -31.14 27.50 22.58
N MET A 43 -30.17 27.39 21.66
CA MET A 43 -29.40 26.19 21.44
C MET A 43 -28.07 26.29 22.20
N PRO A 44 -27.71 25.30 23.03
CA PRO A 44 -26.43 25.28 23.69
C PRO A 44 -25.32 25.11 22.64
N ASN A 45 -24.20 25.81 22.84
CA ASN A 45 -23.02 25.57 22.04
C ASN A 45 -22.59 24.11 22.19
N TYR A 46 -22.18 23.52 21.08
CA TYR A 46 -21.69 22.15 21.05
C TYR A 46 -20.18 22.17 20.90
N GLU A 47 -19.51 21.57 21.86
CA GLU A 47 -18.06 21.39 21.82
C GLU A 47 -17.72 19.89 21.69
N LYS A 48 -16.87 19.57 20.74
CA LYS A 48 -16.35 18.25 20.51
C LYS A 48 -14.83 18.29 20.54
N ARG A 49 -14.23 17.43 21.36
CA ARG A 49 -12.78 17.16 21.36
C ARG A 49 -12.58 15.70 20.99
N ASP A 50 -11.73 15.44 20.02
CA ASP A 50 -11.30 14.10 19.64
C ASP A 50 -9.80 13.96 19.81
N VAL A 51 -9.38 12.85 20.41
CA VAL A 51 -7.99 12.45 20.60
C VAL A 51 -7.80 11.12 19.87
N SER A 52 -6.78 11.06 19.03
CA SER A 52 -6.42 9.84 18.31
C SER A 52 -4.96 9.52 18.52
N GLU A 53 -4.70 8.31 18.98
CA GLU A 53 -3.36 7.73 19.06
C GLU A 53 -3.28 6.54 18.13
N SER A 54 -2.20 6.42 17.36
CA SER A 54 -2.01 5.26 16.52
C SER A 54 -0.56 4.79 16.47
N ASP A 55 -0.41 3.49 16.58
CA ASP A 55 0.84 2.76 16.37
C ASP A 55 0.79 2.10 15.01
N ASN A 56 1.78 2.40 14.15
CA ASN A 56 1.87 1.86 12.81
C ASN A 56 3.18 1.08 12.66
N LYS A 57 3.08 -0.15 12.14
CA LYS A 57 4.23 -0.98 11.76
C LYS A 57 4.07 -1.34 10.30
N ARG A 58 5.10 -1.10 9.51
CA ARG A 58 5.10 -1.43 8.09
C ARG A 58 6.41 -2.11 7.73
N ALA A 59 6.31 -3.21 6.98
CA ALA A 59 7.44 -3.86 6.35
C ALA A 59 7.19 -3.99 4.86
N VAL A 60 8.23 -3.73 4.07
CA VAL A 60 8.22 -3.96 2.62
C VAL A 60 9.48 -4.73 2.27
N VAL A 61 9.31 -5.85 1.59
CA VAL A 61 10.43 -6.64 1.05
C VAL A 61 10.23 -6.79 -0.44
N ASN A 62 11.25 -6.46 -1.21
CA ASN A 62 11.32 -6.67 -2.66
C ASN A 62 12.50 -7.56 -2.97
N ILE A 63 12.28 -8.58 -3.78
CA ILE A 63 13.33 -9.44 -4.33
C ILE A 63 13.14 -9.42 -5.84
N ASN A 64 14.15 -8.96 -6.57
CA ASN A 64 14.11 -8.82 -8.02
C ASN A 64 15.31 -9.54 -8.62
N TYR A 65 15.07 -10.36 -9.60
CA TYR A 65 16.11 -11.01 -10.38
C TYR A 65 15.89 -10.75 -11.86
N SER A 66 16.93 -10.21 -12.50
CA SER A 66 16.98 -9.95 -13.94
C SER A 66 17.92 -10.94 -14.60
N HIS A 67 17.50 -11.49 -15.74
CA HIS A 67 18.32 -12.41 -16.55
C HIS A 67 18.21 -12.06 -18.03
N PRO A 68 19.30 -11.66 -18.68
CA PRO A 68 19.35 -11.54 -20.12
C PRO A 68 19.59 -12.91 -20.73
N PHE A 69 18.65 -13.38 -21.57
CA PHE A 69 18.82 -14.63 -22.32
C PHE A 69 19.63 -14.42 -23.58
N PHE A 70 19.42 -13.27 -24.25
CA PHE A 70 20.12 -12.83 -25.46
C PHE A 70 20.20 -11.31 -25.41
N GLU A 71 20.97 -10.70 -26.31
CA GLU A 71 21.04 -9.23 -26.44
C GLU A 71 19.67 -8.58 -26.68
N THR A 72 18.70 -9.36 -27.17
CA THR A 72 17.36 -8.89 -27.52
C THR A 72 16.27 -9.31 -26.54
N LEU A 73 16.54 -10.22 -25.59
CA LEU A 73 15.55 -10.82 -24.71
C LEU A 73 16.01 -10.78 -23.25
N LYS A 74 15.24 -10.09 -22.41
CA LYS A 74 15.45 -9.99 -20.97
C LYS A 74 14.24 -10.47 -20.21
N MET A 75 14.44 -11.27 -19.17
CA MET A 75 13.40 -11.68 -18.25
C MET A 75 13.67 -11.09 -16.86
N GLU A 76 12.63 -10.66 -16.21
CA GLU A 76 12.66 -10.25 -14.81
C GLU A 76 11.62 -11.04 -14.04
N VAL A 77 12.01 -11.55 -12.88
CA VAL A 77 11.09 -12.19 -11.93
C VAL A 77 11.27 -11.55 -10.56
N GLY A 78 10.20 -11.47 -9.82
CA GLY A 78 10.31 -10.86 -8.52
C GLY A 78 9.22 -11.28 -7.55
N TYR A 79 9.50 -10.98 -6.29
CA TYR A 79 8.59 -11.14 -5.18
C TYR A 79 8.49 -9.84 -4.40
N ASN A 80 7.29 -9.49 -4.00
CA ASN A 80 7.03 -8.31 -3.18
C ASN A 80 6.13 -8.71 -2.00
N LEU A 81 6.56 -8.38 -0.80
CA LEU A 81 5.77 -8.44 0.42
C LEU A 81 5.52 -7.03 0.93
N ASN A 82 4.26 -6.69 1.15
CA ASN A 82 3.85 -5.54 1.94
C ASN A 82 3.10 -6.04 3.18
N TYR A 83 3.62 -5.71 4.33
CA TYR A 83 2.99 -5.89 5.62
C TYR A 83 2.66 -4.55 6.24
N SER A 84 1.45 -4.39 6.72
CA SER A 84 1.01 -3.21 7.46
C SER A 84 0.19 -3.66 8.67
N ASN A 85 0.53 -3.12 9.82
CA ASN A 85 -0.24 -3.30 11.05
C ASN A 85 -0.46 -1.93 11.67
N ARG A 86 -1.72 -1.62 11.95
CA ARG A 86 -2.13 -0.38 12.61
C ARG A 86 -3.02 -0.72 13.80
N TYR A 87 -2.67 -0.16 14.93
CA TYR A 87 -3.54 -0.06 16.09
C TYR A 87 -3.84 1.42 16.34
N SER A 88 -5.10 1.77 16.55
CA SER A 88 -5.49 3.15 16.80
C SER A 88 -6.55 3.21 17.89
N ILE A 89 -6.42 4.19 18.78
CA ILE A 89 -7.41 4.55 19.79
C ILE A 89 -8.03 5.86 19.34
N TYR A 90 -9.35 5.96 19.41
CA TYR A 90 -10.11 7.18 19.14
C TYR A 90 -10.98 7.48 20.34
N ASP A 91 -10.62 8.51 21.10
CA ASP A 91 -11.36 8.98 22.26
C ASP A 91 -12.10 10.28 21.92
N TYR A 92 -13.38 10.28 22.22
CA TYR A 92 -14.28 11.42 22.00
C TYR A 92 -14.75 11.99 23.31
N TYR A 93 -14.76 13.33 23.39
CA TYR A 93 -15.22 14.10 24.54
C TYR A 93 -16.24 15.14 24.03
N LEU A 94 -17.32 15.35 24.77
CA LEU A 94 -18.40 16.22 24.37
C LEU A 94 -18.62 17.32 25.42
N ASN A 95 -19.02 18.48 24.97
CA ASN A 95 -19.48 19.62 25.79
C ASN A 95 -18.46 20.06 26.84
N GLY A 96 -17.17 20.10 26.48
CA GLY A 96 -16.08 20.52 27.39
C GLY A 96 -15.79 19.53 28.54
N SER A 97 -16.41 18.34 28.49
CA SER A 97 -16.19 17.30 29.51
C SER A 97 -14.83 16.63 29.33
N ASP A 98 -14.16 16.33 30.46
CA ASP A 98 -12.98 15.46 30.50
C ASP A 98 -13.33 13.98 30.64
N VAL A 99 -14.62 13.64 30.68
CA VAL A 99 -15.11 12.25 30.68
C VAL A 99 -15.25 11.77 29.26
N ARG A 100 -14.58 10.66 28.94
CA ARG A 100 -14.64 10.02 27.62
C ARG A 100 -16.07 9.57 27.30
N ASN A 101 -16.51 9.84 26.09
CA ASN A 101 -17.79 9.35 25.59
C ASN A 101 -17.59 7.94 25.00
N ASP A 102 -17.96 6.90 25.73
CA ASP A 102 -17.76 5.50 25.35
C ASP A 102 -18.62 5.08 24.13
N ASP A 103 -19.75 5.76 23.90
CA ASP A 103 -20.60 5.49 22.73
C ASP A 103 -19.98 5.93 21.41
N MET A 104 -19.04 6.87 21.45
CA MET A 104 -18.36 7.41 20.28
C MET A 104 -16.90 6.96 20.18
N SER A 105 -16.31 6.58 21.31
CA SER A 105 -14.90 6.15 21.38
C SER A 105 -14.76 4.70 20.94
N TYR A 106 -13.65 4.39 20.29
CA TYR A 106 -13.38 3.03 19.83
C TYR A 106 -11.89 2.77 19.64
N GLU A 107 -11.55 1.49 19.66
CA GLU A 107 -10.26 0.99 19.24
C GLU A 107 -10.36 0.33 17.86
N PHE A 108 -9.34 0.52 17.07
CA PHE A 108 -9.30 -0.03 15.72
C PHE A 108 -7.98 -0.77 15.48
N TYR A 109 -8.10 -2.03 15.12
CA TYR A 109 -6.99 -2.90 14.73
C TYR A 109 -7.10 -3.20 13.24
N ASN A 110 -6.03 -3.02 12.51
CA ASN A 110 -5.96 -3.36 11.10
C ASN A 110 -4.62 -4.03 10.79
N THR A 111 -4.69 -5.21 10.17
CA THR A 111 -3.51 -5.92 9.69
C THR A 111 -3.72 -6.32 8.25
N GLU A 112 -2.80 -5.94 7.40
CA GLU A 112 -2.82 -6.26 5.97
C GLU A 112 -1.51 -6.92 5.56
N TYR A 113 -1.62 -8.02 4.81
CA TYR A 113 -0.53 -8.68 4.11
C TYR A 113 -0.84 -8.72 2.62
N ILE A 114 0.08 -8.21 1.82
CA ILE A 114 0.02 -8.32 0.36
C ILE A 114 1.27 -9.07 -0.08
N ASN A 115 1.08 -10.27 -0.62
CA ASN A 115 2.13 -11.05 -1.22
C ASN A 115 1.93 -11.04 -2.73
N ALA A 116 2.97 -10.73 -3.47
CA ALA A 116 2.93 -10.69 -4.91
C ALA A 116 4.13 -11.38 -5.52
N VAL A 117 3.88 -12.16 -6.56
CA VAL A 117 4.91 -12.67 -7.46
C VAL A 117 4.67 -12.09 -8.85
N TYR A 118 5.73 -11.81 -9.57
CA TYR A 118 5.62 -11.31 -10.93
C TYR A 118 6.74 -11.82 -11.82
N ALA A 119 6.43 -11.86 -13.10
CA ALA A 119 7.39 -12.10 -14.16
C ALA A 119 7.12 -11.16 -15.31
N THR A 120 8.18 -10.64 -15.91
CA THR A 120 8.13 -9.83 -17.13
C THR A 120 9.15 -10.34 -18.13
N VAL A 121 8.78 -10.28 -19.41
CA VAL A 121 9.68 -10.58 -20.53
C VAL A 121 9.71 -9.36 -21.44
N GLY A 122 10.89 -8.81 -21.61
CA GLY A 122 11.18 -7.70 -22.51
C GLY A 122 11.90 -8.19 -23.75
N TYR A 123 11.50 -7.68 -24.90
CA TYR A 123 12.09 -7.95 -26.18
C TYR A 123 12.42 -6.65 -26.92
N SER A 124 13.62 -6.58 -27.49
CA SER A 124 14.03 -5.41 -28.32
C SER A 124 14.85 -5.89 -29.50
N TYR A 125 14.37 -5.62 -30.70
CA TYR A 125 15.06 -5.94 -31.94
C TYR A 125 14.76 -4.90 -33.03
N GLY A 126 15.81 -4.26 -33.51
CA GLY A 126 15.71 -3.21 -34.51
C GLY A 126 14.80 -2.07 -34.06
N LYS A 127 13.70 -1.85 -34.79
CA LYS A 127 12.72 -0.78 -34.52
C LYS A 127 11.58 -1.19 -33.59
N LEU A 128 11.52 -2.46 -33.20
CA LEU A 128 10.46 -3.01 -32.35
C LEU A 128 11.01 -3.28 -30.96
N SER A 129 10.34 -2.76 -29.94
CA SER A 129 10.52 -3.15 -28.54
C SER A 129 9.19 -3.43 -27.89
N GLY A 130 9.19 -4.34 -26.93
CA GLY A 130 7.96 -4.70 -26.22
C GLY A 130 8.27 -5.37 -24.91
N GLN A 131 7.29 -5.35 -24.01
CA GLN A 131 7.32 -6.00 -22.73
C GLN A 131 5.95 -6.58 -22.43
N ILE A 132 5.92 -7.83 -21.98
CA ILE A 132 4.74 -8.46 -21.41
C ILE A 132 5.03 -8.89 -19.99
N GLY A 133 4.08 -8.68 -19.10
CA GLY A 133 4.24 -9.04 -17.70
C GLY A 133 2.94 -9.56 -17.09
N LEU A 134 3.11 -10.37 -16.06
CA LEU A 134 2.02 -10.83 -15.22
C LEU A 134 2.45 -10.74 -13.76
N ARG A 135 1.61 -10.12 -12.95
CA ARG A 135 1.74 -10.05 -11.49
C ARG A 135 0.52 -10.70 -10.85
N GLY A 136 0.74 -11.64 -9.95
CA GLY A 136 -0.30 -12.23 -9.11
C GLY A 136 -0.15 -11.71 -7.68
N GLU A 137 -1.23 -11.22 -7.08
CA GLU A 137 -1.26 -10.77 -5.69
C GLU A 137 -2.26 -11.56 -4.86
N ILE A 138 -1.85 -11.91 -3.64
CA ILE A 138 -2.73 -12.43 -2.58
C ILE A 138 -2.74 -11.40 -1.47
N THR A 139 -3.92 -10.88 -1.17
CA THR A 139 -4.15 -9.92 -0.10
C THR A 139 -4.94 -10.57 1.02
N ASN A 140 -4.46 -10.45 2.26
CA ASN A 140 -5.15 -10.82 3.48
C ASN A 140 -5.35 -9.57 4.30
N LEU A 141 -6.60 -9.24 4.60
CA LEU A 141 -7.01 -8.08 5.37
C LEU A 141 -7.79 -8.53 6.60
N ASN A 142 -7.30 -8.15 7.78
CA ASN A 142 -7.98 -8.39 9.06
C ASN A 142 -8.19 -7.04 9.73
N GLY A 143 -9.44 -6.65 9.92
CA GLY A 143 -9.83 -5.44 10.64
C GLY A 143 -10.71 -5.81 11.83
N ARG A 144 -10.57 -5.07 12.95
CA ARG A 144 -11.43 -5.20 14.13
C ARG A 144 -11.63 -3.82 14.74
N LYS A 145 -12.90 -3.50 14.98
CA LYS A 145 -13.31 -2.31 15.72
C LYS A 145 -13.95 -2.74 17.03
N GLU A 146 -13.46 -2.20 18.13
CA GLU A 146 -13.97 -2.46 19.47
C GLU A 146 -14.56 -1.18 20.06
N MET A 147 -15.75 -1.28 20.61
CA MET A 147 -16.42 -0.18 21.33
C MET A 147 -16.86 -0.72 22.69
N LEU A 148 -16.71 0.09 23.74
CA LEU A 148 -17.10 -0.34 25.08
C LEU A 148 -18.62 -0.59 25.14
N GLY A 149 -19.01 -1.77 25.64
CA GLY A 149 -20.43 -2.14 25.81
C GLY A 149 -21.19 -2.45 24.52
N LYS A 150 -20.50 -2.60 23.38
CA LYS A 150 -21.10 -2.97 22.09
C LYS A 150 -20.43 -4.21 21.51
N ASP A 151 -21.12 -4.87 20.59
CA ASP A 151 -20.55 -5.98 19.85
C ASP A 151 -19.37 -5.50 18.98
N ASN A 152 -18.30 -6.29 18.97
CA ASN A 152 -17.13 -6.03 18.17
C ASN A 152 -17.43 -6.25 16.69
N ASP A 153 -17.10 -5.26 15.86
CA ASP A 153 -17.19 -5.38 14.41
C ASP A 153 -15.84 -5.87 13.87
N SER A 154 -15.88 -6.95 13.11
CA SER A 154 -14.67 -7.54 12.54
C SER A 154 -14.85 -7.86 11.05
N ILE A 155 -13.78 -7.65 10.31
CA ILE A 155 -13.70 -7.96 8.89
C ILE A 155 -12.47 -8.82 8.64
N ASN A 156 -12.67 -9.93 7.94
CA ASN A 156 -11.60 -10.81 7.47
C ASN A 156 -11.83 -11.07 5.99
N LYS A 157 -10.91 -10.60 5.15
CA LYS A 157 -11.01 -10.76 3.70
C LYS A 157 -9.69 -11.29 3.14
N GLN A 158 -9.84 -12.26 2.25
CA GLN A 158 -8.75 -12.75 1.43
C GLN A 158 -9.18 -12.73 -0.04
N TYR A 159 -8.32 -12.18 -0.89
CA TYR A 159 -8.57 -12.18 -2.33
C TYR A 159 -7.29 -12.28 -3.12
N THR A 160 -7.42 -12.86 -4.32
CA THR A 160 -6.32 -13.00 -5.28
C THR A 160 -6.64 -12.19 -6.52
N SER A 161 -5.67 -11.46 -7.03
CA SER A 161 -5.85 -10.58 -8.19
C SER A 161 -4.70 -10.72 -9.18
N PRO A 162 -4.97 -11.01 -10.48
CA PRO A 162 -3.98 -10.95 -11.53
C PRO A 162 -3.91 -9.55 -12.15
N PHE A 163 -2.69 -9.12 -12.46
CA PHE A 163 -2.37 -7.83 -13.08
C PHE A 163 -1.51 -8.03 -14.32
N PRO A 164 -2.12 -8.28 -15.48
CA PRO A 164 -1.40 -8.33 -16.75
C PRO A 164 -0.97 -6.94 -17.18
N THR A 165 0.21 -6.88 -17.81
CA THR A 165 0.76 -5.67 -18.43
C THR A 165 1.26 -6.00 -19.83
N LEU A 166 1.08 -5.08 -20.75
CA LEU A 166 1.62 -5.13 -22.11
C LEU A 166 2.12 -3.74 -22.47
N HIS A 167 3.31 -3.67 -23.01
CA HIS A 167 3.87 -2.46 -23.58
C HIS A 167 4.54 -2.81 -24.90
N LEU A 168 4.19 -2.09 -25.95
CA LEU A 168 4.76 -2.24 -27.29
C LEU A 168 5.17 -0.86 -27.80
N SER A 169 6.33 -0.76 -28.41
CA SER A 169 6.84 0.45 -29.04
C SER A 169 7.46 0.12 -30.40
N TYR A 170 7.10 0.88 -31.40
CA TYR A 170 7.66 0.78 -32.76
C TYR A 170 8.19 2.12 -33.22
N GLN A 171 9.48 2.15 -33.55
CA GLN A 171 10.16 3.33 -34.08
C GLN A 171 9.85 3.44 -35.58
N ILE A 172 9.01 4.40 -35.96
CA ILE A 172 8.63 4.62 -37.37
C ILE A 172 9.76 5.30 -38.12
N THR A 173 10.23 6.43 -37.56
CA THR A 173 11.38 7.21 -38.05
C THR A 173 12.24 7.59 -36.83
N ASP A 174 13.38 8.23 -37.05
CA ASP A 174 14.24 8.69 -35.96
C ASP A 174 13.56 9.70 -35.04
N MET A 175 12.52 10.38 -35.51
CA MET A 175 11.75 11.39 -34.73
C MET A 175 10.31 10.95 -34.37
N GLN A 176 9.87 9.77 -34.78
CA GLN A 176 8.49 9.32 -34.58
C GLN A 176 8.44 7.88 -34.09
N SER A 177 7.66 7.62 -33.03
CA SER A 177 7.36 6.28 -32.53
C SER A 177 5.87 6.11 -32.27
N ALA A 178 5.37 4.90 -32.46
CA ALA A 178 4.05 4.48 -32.04
C ALA A 178 4.17 3.60 -30.81
N GLN A 179 3.28 3.79 -29.82
CA GLN A 179 3.29 3.03 -28.58
C GLN A 179 1.87 2.55 -28.24
N LEU A 180 1.79 1.31 -27.74
CA LEU A 180 0.57 0.70 -27.21
C LEU A 180 0.88 0.18 -25.82
N SER A 181 0.06 0.57 -24.85
CA SER A 181 0.20 0.12 -23.47
C SER A 181 -1.13 -0.35 -22.91
N TYR A 182 -1.10 -1.46 -22.22
CA TYR A 182 -2.22 -1.97 -21.42
C TYR A 182 -1.73 -2.36 -20.05
N SER A 183 -2.43 -1.92 -19.00
CA SER A 183 -2.19 -2.39 -17.63
C SER A 183 -3.50 -2.45 -16.84
N ARG A 184 -3.69 -3.55 -16.14
CA ARG A 184 -4.75 -3.65 -15.12
C ARG A 184 -4.18 -3.26 -13.77
N ARG A 185 -4.92 -2.43 -13.03
CA ARG A 185 -4.56 -2.01 -11.65
C ARG A 185 -5.79 -2.11 -10.75
N ILE A 186 -5.54 -2.28 -9.46
CA ILE A 186 -6.57 -2.18 -8.41
C ILE A 186 -6.38 -0.86 -7.67
N ASN A 187 -7.48 -0.14 -7.43
CA ASN A 187 -7.50 1.00 -6.53
C ASN A 187 -7.95 0.49 -5.17
N ARG A 188 -7.06 0.52 -4.18
CA ARG A 188 -7.38 0.16 -2.79
C ARG A 188 -7.77 1.42 -2.06
N PRO A 189 -8.93 1.45 -1.37
CA PRO A 189 -9.25 2.54 -0.45
C PRO A 189 -8.21 2.57 0.69
N ASN A 190 -7.83 3.77 1.08
CA ASN A 190 -6.96 4.02 2.22
C ASN A 190 -7.69 3.84 3.54
#